data_c29f81e9db344f23d00b3375f5cb811f
#
_entry.id   c29f81e9db344f23d00b3375f5cb811f
#
_cell.length_a   1.000
_cell.length_b   1.000
_cell.length_c   1.000
_cell.angle_alpha   90.00
_cell.angle_beta   90.00
_cell.angle_gamma   90.00
#
_symmetry.space_group_name_H-M   'P 1'
#
loop_
_entity.id
_entity.type
_entity.pdbx_description
1 polymer ?
#
loop_
_entity_poly.entity_id
_entity_poly.type
_entity_poly.pdbx_seq_one_letter_code
_entity_poly.pdbx_strand_id
1 'polypeptide(L)'
;TKDTTLTNLSNIRSKETATLFSHQRPDGTSWSTVLKQHNVSYTSAAENIAAGQNTPEAVVKEWMNSPSHRANIMNSKYNKIGVSCYVDQNAPYRYYWEQLFIKG
;
A
#
# COMPACT_ATOMS: atom_id res chain seq x y z
N THR A 1 -5.21 -13.66 2.22
CA THR A 1 -6.60 -13.34 2.59
C THR A 1 -6.78 -11.84 2.75
N LYS A 2 -7.83 -11.31 2.16
CA LYS A 2 -8.17 -9.89 2.31
C LYS A 2 -8.54 -9.62 3.76
N ASP A 3 -7.95 -8.58 4.34
CA ASP A 3 -8.11 -8.25 5.75
C ASP A 3 -8.69 -6.84 5.91
N THR A 4 -9.77 -6.70 6.67
CA THR A 4 -10.48 -5.43 6.85
C THR A 4 -9.60 -4.39 7.55
N THR A 5 -8.86 -4.79 8.58
CA THR A 5 -7.95 -3.88 9.29
C THR A 5 -6.88 -3.34 8.36
N LEU A 6 -6.24 -4.22 7.57
CA LEU A 6 -5.22 -3.79 6.60
C LEU A 6 -5.83 -2.92 5.51
N THR A 7 -7.06 -3.20 5.07
CA THR A 7 -7.74 -2.35 4.10
C THR A 7 -7.92 -0.93 4.65
N ASN A 8 -8.35 -0.81 5.91
CA ASN A 8 -8.49 0.50 6.56
C ASN A 8 -7.15 1.23 6.68
N LEU A 9 -6.08 0.51 7.03
CA LEU A 9 -4.75 1.11 7.11
C LEU A 9 -4.21 1.47 5.72
N SER A 10 -4.52 0.68 4.69
CA SER A 10 -4.13 1.02 3.32
C SER A 10 -4.83 2.31 2.85
N ASN A 11 -6.06 2.57 3.30
CA ASN A 11 -6.75 3.83 3.01
C ASN A 11 -6.01 5.02 3.62
N ILE A 12 -5.48 4.89 4.82
CA ILE A 12 -4.66 5.92 5.44
C ILE A 12 -3.40 6.17 4.61
N ARG A 13 -2.70 5.10 4.25
CA ARG A 13 -1.45 5.21 3.50
C ARG A 13 -1.65 5.75 2.09
N SER A 14 -2.68 5.33 1.35
CA SER A 14 -2.91 5.86 0.00
C SER A 14 -3.14 7.36 0.02
N LYS A 15 -3.87 7.87 1.03
CA LYS A 15 -4.06 9.31 1.21
C LYS A 15 -2.73 10.00 1.52
N GLU A 16 -1.88 9.41 2.34
CA GLU A 16 -0.55 9.96 2.65
C GLU A 16 0.33 10.05 1.40
N THR A 17 0.27 9.06 0.51
CA THR A 17 1.07 9.08 -0.72
C THR A 17 0.66 10.21 -1.67
N ALA A 18 -0.58 10.70 -1.58
CA ALA A 18 -1.00 11.88 -2.34
C ALA A 18 -0.30 13.15 -1.85
N THR A 19 0.09 13.21 -0.58
CA THR A 19 0.88 14.31 -0.01
C THR A 19 2.37 14.11 -0.23
N LEU A 20 2.86 12.89 0.00
CA LEU A 20 4.26 12.52 -0.20
C LEU A 20 4.31 11.12 -0.79
N PHE A 21 4.61 11.01 -2.07
CA PHE A 21 4.70 9.72 -2.76
C PHE A 21 6.01 9.02 -2.41
N SER A 22 5.99 8.29 -1.30
CA SER A 22 7.17 7.65 -0.71
C SER A 22 6.74 6.55 0.24
N HIS A 23 7.64 5.62 0.52
CA HIS A 23 7.47 4.68 1.63
C HIS A 23 7.67 5.35 2.99
N GLN A 24 8.17 6.58 3.01
CA GLN A 24 8.22 7.43 4.19
C GLN A 24 6.89 8.18 4.33
N ARG A 25 6.36 8.24 5.55
CA ARG A 25 5.12 8.97 5.82
C ARG A 25 5.38 10.48 5.85
N PRO A 26 4.35 11.32 5.65
CA PRO A 26 4.53 12.78 5.69
C PRO A 26 5.17 13.32 6.96
N ASP A 27 5.04 12.62 8.09
CA ASP A 27 5.66 13.00 9.37
C ASP A 27 7.13 12.57 9.50
N GLY A 28 7.70 11.95 8.47
CA GLY A 28 9.08 11.48 8.45
C GLY A 28 9.30 10.07 8.94
N THR A 29 8.26 9.39 9.44
CA THR A 29 8.38 8.00 9.89
C THR A 29 8.23 7.01 8.73
N SER A 30 8.66 5.75 8.96
CA SER A 30 8.47 4.68 7.97
C SER A 30 6.99 4.35 7.79
N TRP A 31 6.62 3.90 6.59
CA TRP A 31 5.27 3.44 6.29
C TRP A 31 4.76 2.42 7.31
N SER A 32 5.63 1.56 7.79
CA SER A 32 5.25 0.47 8.70
C SER A 32 4.77 0.95 10.07
N THR A 33 5.02 2.21 10.42
CA THR A 33 4.51 2.76 11.68
C THR A 33 2.99 2.80 11.74
N VAL A 34 2.30 2.79 10.59
CA VAL A 34 0.83 2.71 10.57
C VAL A 34 0.35 1.40 11.19
N LEU A 35 1.07 0.31 10.99
CA LEU A 35 0.75 -0.99 11.60
C LEU A 35 0.91 -0.92 13.11
N LYS A 36 2.02 -0.35 13.56
CA LYS A 36 2.34 -0.20 14.98
C LYS A 36 1.32 0.66 15.69
N GLN A 37 0.95 1.79 15.09
CA GLN A 37 0.00 2.74 15.68
C GLN A 37 -1.38 2.11 15.90
N HIS A 38 -1.74 1.10 15.12
CA HIS A 38 -3.03 0.43 15.21
C HIS A 38 -2.94 -0.95 15.84
N ASN A 39 -1.84 -1.23 16.54
CA ASN A 39 -1.63 -2.47 17.30
C ASN A 39 -1.74 -3.75 16.46
N VAL A 40 -1.30 -3.68 15.20
CA VAL A 40 -1.27 -4.86 14.32
C VAL A 40 -0.02 -5.67 14.62
N SER A 41 -0.21 -6.93 14.99
CA SER A 41 0.90 -7.87 15.21
C SER A 41 1.29 -8.55 13.91
N TYR A 42 2.58 -8.59 13.62
CA TYR A 42 3.09 -9.24 12.42
C TYR A 42 4.55 -9.66 12.61
N THR A 43 4.97 -10.67 11.84
CA THR A 43 6.37 -11.08 11.79
C THR A 43 7.08 -10.55 10.55
N SER A 44 6.34 -10.28 9.49
CA SER A 44 6.85 -9.66 8.26
C SER A 44 5.78 -8.77 7.65
N ALA A 45 6.20 -7.72 6.98
CA ALA A 45 5.30 -6.79 6.33
C ALA A 45 5.95 -6.20 5.08
N ALA A 46 5.12 -5.77 4.12
CA ALA A 46 5.57 -5.10 2.91
C ALA A 46 4.51 -4.12 2.42
N GLU A 47 4.93 -3.18 1.60
CA GLU A 47 4.08 -2.17 0.99
C GLU A 47 4.39 -2.06 -0.49
N ASN A 48 3.35 -2.02 -1.33
CA ASN A 48 3.45 -1.57 -2.71
C ASN A 48 2.67 -0.27 -2.85
N ILE A 49 3.25 0.72 -3.50
CA ILE A 49 2.60 1.99 -3.82
C ILE A 49 2.66 2.26 -5.31
N ALA A 50 1.68 2.99 -5.82
CA ALA A 50 1.65 3.44 -7.21
C ALA A 50 0.79 4.69 -7.34
N ALA A 51 0.99 5.44 -8.42
CA ALA A 51 0.22 6.66 -8.67
C ALA A 51 -0.01 6.83 -10.18
N GLY A 52 -1.20 7.32 -10.53
CA GLY A 52 -1.54 7.68 -11.90
C GLY A 52 -2.40 6.67 -12.65
N GLN A 53 -2.37 5.40 -12.28
CA GLN A 53 -3.18 4.37 -12.94
C GLN A 53 -4.66 4.62 -12.59
N ASN A 54 -5.55 4.52 -13.56
CA ASN A 54 -6.96 4.81 -13.36
C ASN A 54 -7.85 3.58 -13.24
N THR A 55 -7.27 2.37 -13.24
CA THR A 55 -8.02 1.13 -13.03
C THR A 55 -7.21 0.15 -12.18
N PRO A 56 -7.88 -0.76 -11.45
CA PRO A 56 -7.17 -1.82 -10.70
C PRO A 56 -6.31 -2.70 -11.61
N GLU A 57 -6.79 -3.02 -12.82
CA GLU A 57 -6.06 -3.85 -13.76
C GLU A 57 -4.74 -3.19 -14.17
N ALA A 58 -4.76 -1.88 -14.43
CA ALA A 58 -3.57 -1.14 -14.84
C ALA A 58 -2.52 -1.11 -13.73
N VAL A 59 -2.92 -0.88 -12.47
CA VAL A 59 -1.98 -0.80 -11.36
C VAL A 59 -1.37 -2.17 -11.05
N VAL A 60 -2.16 -3.23 -11.08
CA VAL A 60 -1.65 -4.58 -10.84
C VAL A 60 -0.66 -4.97 -11.94
N LYS A 61 -0.98 -4.65 -13.19
CA LYS A 61 -0.07 -4.90 -14.31
C LYS A 61 1.27 -4.21 -14.10
N GLU A 62 1.28 -2.96 -13.67
CA GLU A 62 2.52 -2.23 -13.40
C GLU A 62 3.32 -2.84 -12.25
N TRP A 63 2.64 -3.19 -11.16
CA TRP A 63 3.31 -3.84 -10.04
C TRP A 63 3.92 -5.18 -10.45
N MET A 64 3.20 -5.98 -11.24
CA MET A 64 3.69 -7.28 -11.70
C MET A 64 4.85 -7.17 -12.69
N ASN A 65 4.99 -6.04 -13.37
CA ASN A 65 6.11 -5.78 -14.29
C ASN A 65 7.34 -5.20 -13.59
N SER A 66 7.24 -4.89 -12.31
CA SER A 66 8.35 -4.38 -11.50
C SER A 66 8.84 -5.48 -10.57
N PRO A 67 10.12 -5.92 -10.69
CA PRO A 67 10.62 -7.05 -9.90
C PRO A 67 10.40 -6.91 -8.39
N SER A 68 10.64 -5.72 -7.82
CA SER A 68 10.47 -5.51 -6.38
C SER A 68 9.00 -5.57 -5.93
N HIS A 69 8.10 -4.96 -6.70
CA HIS A 69 6.66 -5.00 -6.40
C HIS A 69 6.08 -6.39 -6.59
N ARG A 70 6.49 -7.05 -7.67
CA ARG A 70 6.07 -8.43 -7.95
C ARG A 70 6.50 -9.38 -6.84
N ALA A 71 7.71 -9.21 -6.32
CA ALA A 71 8.22 -10.05 -5.23
C ALA A 71 7.31 -9.97 -4.01
N ASN A 72 6.78 -8.80 -3.67
CA ASN A 72 5.84 -8.65 -2.57
C ASN A 72 4.54 -9.41 -2.83
N ILE A 73 3.97 -9.26 -4.02
CA ILE A 73 2.69 -9.90 -4.38
C ILE A 73 2.82 -11.43 -4.38
N MET A 74 3.91 -11.95 -4.94
CA MET A 74 4.12 -13.38 -5.11
C MET A 74 4.74 -14.08 -3.89
N ASN A 75 5.03 -13.33 -2.84
CA ASN A 75 5.67 -13.90 -1.66
C ASN A 75 4.66 -14.67 -0.80
N SER A 76 4.81 -16.00 -0.78
CA SER A 76 3.87 -16.90 -0.09
C SER A 76 3.88 -16.76 1.44
N LYS A 77 4.87 -16.08 2.01
CA LYS A 77 4.89 -15.88 3.48
C LYS A 77 3.82 -14.92 3.97
N TYR A 78 3.33 -14.01 3.12
CA TYR A 78 2.28 -13.09 3.51
C TYR A 78 0.93 -13.78 3.42
N ASN A 79 0.14 -13.67 4.48
CA ASN A 79 -1.17 -14.33 4.55
C ASN A 79 -2.35 -13.35 4.69
N LYS A 80 -2.06 -12.05 4.79
CA LYS A 80 -3.10 -11.02 4.83
C LYS A 80 -2.73 -9.86 3.93
N ILE A 81 -3.73 -9.27 3.28
CA ILE A 81 -3.55 -8.16 2.35
C ILE A 81 -4.65 -7.10 2.57
N GLY A 82 -4.25 -5.83 2.45
CA GLY A 82 -5.17 -4.72 2.33
C GLY A 82 -4.81 -3.89 1.10
N VAL A 83 -5.83 -3.46 0.35
CA VAL A 83 -5.65 -2.69 -0.89
C VAL A 83 -6.58 -1.50 -0.87
N SER A 84 -6.11 -0.35 -1.36
CA SER A 84 -6.95 0.84 -1.49
C SER A 84 -6.52 1.72 -2.66
N CYS A 85 -7.42 2.61 -3.06
CA CYS A 85 -7.14 3.68 -3.99
C CYS A 85 -7.70 4.99 -3.43
N TYR A 86 -6.85 6.00 -3.34
CA TYR A 86 -7.26 7.35 -2.97
C TYR A 86 -7.32 8.21 -4.23
N VAL A 87 -8.45 8.86 -4.46
CA VAL A 87 -8.65 9.72 -5.63
C VAL A 87 -8.74 11.17 -5.17
N ASP A 88 -7.85 12.02 -5.70
CA ASP A 88 -7.84 13.46 -5.42
C ASP A 88 -7.58 14.21 -6.71
N GLN A 89 -8.61 14.88 -7.21
CA GLN A 89 -8.55 15.61 -8.48
C GLN A 89 -7.52 16.76 -8.44
N ASN A 90 -7.17 17.24 -7.27
CA ASN A 90 -6.22 18.32 -7.08
C ASN A 90 -4.79 17.84 -6.86
N ALA A 91 -4.58 16.53 -6.69
CA ALA A 91 -3.24 15.97 -6.53
C ALA A 91 -2.59 15.71 -7.91
N PRO A 92 -1.25 15.75 -8.02
CA PRO A 92 -0.54 15.64 -9.31
C PRO A 92 -0.93 14.43 -10.15
N TYR A 93 -1.13 13.26 -9.54
CA TYR A 93 -1.40 12.03 -10.27
C TYR A 93 -2.86 11.60 -10.19
N ARG A 94 -3.67 12.25 -9.38
CA ARG A 94 -5.09 11.98 -9.18
C ARG A 94 -5.39 10.65 -8.48
N TYR A 95 -4.85 9.52 -8.93
CA TYR A 95 -5.08 8.17 -8.39
C TYR A 95 -3.85 7.70 -7.65
N TYR A 96 -4.03 7.26 -6.38
CA TYR A 96 -2.94 6.79 -5.53
C TYR A 96 -3.32 5.43 -4.96
N TRP A 97 -2.49 4.42 -5.24
CA TRP A 97 -2.77 3.02 -4.92
C TRP A 97 -1.85 2.51 -3.84
N GLU A 98 -2.40 1.65 -3.00
CA GLU A 98 -1.69 1.10 -1.86
C GLU A 98 -2.00 -0.38 -1.70
N GLN A 99 -0.97 -1.21 -1.49
CA GLN A 99 -1.11 -2.59 -1.02
C GLN A 99 -0.29 -2.75 0.24
N LEU A 100 -0.91 -3.29 1.30
CA LEU A 100 -0.24 -3.68 2.52
C LEU A 100 -0.30 -5.20 2.66
N PHE A 101 0.84 -5.81 2.96
CA PHE A 101 0.97 -7.25 3.15
C PHE A 101 1.54 -7.52 4.52
N ILE A 102 0.99 -8.50 5.23
CA ILE A 102 1.60 -8.98 6.48
C ILE A 102 1.55 -10.49 6.57
N LYS A 103 2.49 -11.03 7.35
CA LYS A 103 2.38 -12.35 7.95
C LYS A 103 1.97 -12.12 9.41
N GLY A 104 0.74 -12.41 9.68
CA GLY A 104 0.16 -12.19 11.03
C GLY A 104 0.03 -13.43 11.83
#